data_50431bdadb17627574bbe99dd568dafa
#
_entry.id   50431bdadb17627574bbe99dd568dafa
#
_cell.length_a   1.000
_cell.length_b   1.000
_cell.length_c   1.000
_cell.angle_alpha   90.00
_cell.angle_beta   90.00
_cell.angle_gamma   90.00
#
_symmetry.space_group_name_H-M   'P 1'
#
loop_
_entity.id
_entity.type
_entity.pdbx_description
1 polymer ?
#
loop_
_entity_poly.entity_id
_entity_poly.type
_entity_poly.pdbx_seq_one_letter_code
_entity_poly.pdbx_strand_id
1 'polypeptide(L)'
;MKEKRNIYCLKALTVAAVICFAGCSDDFLKDKKVYGSYDSSVVYENYETATSRVDYLYQCLLPSATGGSNALTDITSAGGDDDFSKCTEEYGGYSAFNNPSEILTIQTVPDYFYVINGETSPWGRIRECNDVIEGVTGSATLSKEEKELLLGQAHFFRAWRYYLLVKMYGGVPIVDHVQNPVIGDGNGENLVIPRSSTKDCVKFICDDLDLAASYLPARWPNDGQDYGRITSGAALALKGRTLLLYASPLFNRADNTERWKDAYEANEAAITALKAGNFGLAYESDGGTSNAKKWAQMFATYTGADEGVFITLYNNISPVASQNVHKYNLWEQGIRPGNINGSGGKTPTSELIDLFPMADGKKPTESEYDYHHNKFFMNRDPRFYRTFAFPGVEWQFNSGDVDFSGETMVNLCPSRYKSGNDYELWNYCWYATEAERDDANKSGFAADMLGTKNRGIYVRKRSNDDPTSSLNVFSDKSSGDQQGFRRSAAPYMEIRYAEVLLN
;
A
#
# COMPACT_ATOMS: atom_id res chain seq x y z
N MET A 1 50.12 52.77 -48.52
CA MET A 1 48.98 52.69 -47.50
C MET A 1 48.26 51.36 -47.43
N LYS A 2 48.18 50.56 -48.48
CA LYS A 2 47.51 49.25 -48.48
C LYS A 2 48.28 48.17 -47.71
N GLU A 3 49.59 48.14 -47.75
CA GLU A 3 50.39 47.11 -47.05
C GLU A 3 50.31 47.19 -45.49
N LYS A 4 50.35 48.41 -44.95
CA LYS A 4 50.24 48.59 -43.49
C LYS A 4 48.90 48.20 -42.95
N ARG A 5 47.84 48.32 -43.74
CA ARG A 5 46.45 47.93 -43.32
C ARG A 5 46.32 46.46 -43.25
N ASN A 6 46.96 45.68 -44.13
CA ASN A 6 46.89 44.22 -44.08
C ASN A 6 47.66 43.62 -42.89
N ILE A 7 48.77 44.24 -42.47
CA ILE A 7 49.50 43.79 -41.28
C ILE A 7 48.78 44.04 -39.99
N TYR A 8 47.96 45.10 -39.87
CA TYR A 8 47.15 45.37 -38.71
C TYR A 8 45.89 44.38 -38.64
N CYS A 9 45.33 44.09 -39.80
CA CYS A 9 44.26 43.08 -39.87
C CYS A 9 44.79 41.68 -39.52
N LEU A 10 45.97 41.30 -39.95
CA LEU A 10 46.53 39.98 -39.62
C LEU A 10 46.92 39.89 -38.15
N LYS A 11 47.42 40.95 -37.55
CA LYS A 11 47.71 41.01 -36.10
C LYS A 11 46.44 41.01 -35.25
N ALA A 12 45.36 41.67 -35.71
CA ALA A 12 44.09 41.63 -35.04
C ALA A 12 43.44 40.24 -35.10
N LEU A 13 43.58 39.53 -36.23
CA LEU A 13 43.06 38.14 -36.35
C LEU A 13 43.84 37.15 -35.47
N THR A 14 45.18 37.31 -35.35
CA THR A 14 46.01 36.48 -34.49
C THR A 14 45.76 36.74 -33.02
N VAL A 15 45.51 37.96 -32.60
CA VAL A 15 45.10 38.27 -31.21
C VAL A 15 43.70 37.74 -30.90
N ALA A 16 42.74 37.85 -31.85
CA ALA A 16 41.40 37.27 -31.69
C ALA A 16 41.44 35.74 -31.62
N ALA A 17 42.26 35.06 -32.41
CA ALA A 17 42.43 33.62 -32.36
C ALA A 17 43.07 33.14 -31.03
N VAL A 18 44.03 33.88 -30.48
CA VAL A 18 44.63 33.54 -29.17
C VAL A 18 43.67 33.74 -28.03
N ILE A 19 42.74 34.71 -28.09
CA ILE A 19 41.72 34.93 -27.09
C ILE A 19 40.64 33.81 -27.15
N CYS A 20 40.37 33.25 -28.34
CA CYS A 20 39.41 32.13 -28.46
C CYS A 20 39.97 30.80 -27.92
N PHE A 21 41.28 30.62 -27.83
CA PHE A 21 41.89 29.40 -27.26
C PHE A 21 42.18 29.49 -25.76
N ALA A 22 42.11 30.69 -25.16
CA ALA A 22 42.27 30.86 -23.71
C ALA A 22 40.99 30.72 -22.91
N GLY A 23 39.85 30.39 -23.57
CA GLY A 23 38.52 30.38 -22.98
C GLY A 23 37.99 29.04 -22.48
N CYS A 24 38.75 27.96 -22.59
CA CYS A 24 38.33 26.65 -22.06
C CYS A 24 39.41 26.15 -21.10
N SER A 25 39.47 26.72 -19.91
CA SER A 25 40.08 25.97 -18.81
C SER A 25 39.04 25.05 -18.22
N ASP A 26 39.38 23.79 -18.06
CA ASP A 26 38.53 22.78 -17.37
C ASP A 26 38.11 23.23 -15.95
N ASP A 27 38.79 24.22 -15.38
CA ASP A 27 38.48 24.81 -14.08
C ASP A 27 37.18 25.63 -14.06
N PHE A 28 36.77 26.21 -15.23
CA PHE A 28 35.48 26.92 -15.29
C PHE A 28 34.26 25.98 -15.09
N LEU A 29 34.41 24.71 -15.41
CA LEU A 29 33.35 23.70 -15.20
C LEU A 29 33.44 23.04 -13.83
N LYS A 30 34.59 23.09 -13.16
CA LYS A 30 34.80 22.52 -11.84
C LYS A 30 34.05 23.28 -10.71
N ASP A 31 33.88 24.58 -10.86
CA ASP A 31 33.27 25.47 -9.86
C ASP A 31 31.79 25.79 -10.12
N LYS A 32 31.18 25.23 -11.15
CA LYS A 32 29.72 25.34 -11.31
C LYS A 32 29.03 24.45 -10.31
N LYS A 33 28.87 24.95 -9.09
CA LYS A 33 27.83 24.49 -8.22
C LYS A 33 26.49 24.69 -8.96
N VAL A 34 25.82 23.60 -9.31
CA VAL A 34 24.46 23.64 -9.84
C VAL A 34 23.61 24.18 -8.71
N TYR A 35 23.35 25.49 -8.73
CA TYR A 35 22.41 26.10 -7.79
C TYR A 35 21.05 25.45 -8.02
N GLY A 36 20.64 24.61 -7.08
CA GLY A 36 19.36 23.88 -7.14
C GLY A 36 19.47 22.36 -7.05
N SER A 37 20.69 21.77 -7.08
CA SER A 37 20.92 20.40 -6.63
C SER A 37 21.65 20.45 -5.29
N TYR A 38 21.08 19.85 -4.28
CA TYR A 38 21.82 19.57 -3.05
C TYR A 38 22.92 18.54 -3.37
N ASP A 39 24.14 18.85 -2.98
CA ASP A 39 25.20 17.84 -2.94
C ASP A 39 24.75 16.74 -1.97
N SER A 40 24.73 15.49 -2.41
CA SER A 40 24.29 14.36 -1.58
C SER A 40 25.02 14.29 -0.24
N SER A 41 26.29 14.75 -0.20
CA SER A 41 27.07 14.81 1.03
C SER A 41 26.45 15.75 2.08
N VAL A 42 25.90 16.90 1.66
CA VAL A 42 25.32 17.90 2.58
C VAL A 42 23.99 17.42 3.18
N VAL A 43 23.25 16.57 2.47
CA VAL A 43 21.94 16.07 2.93
C VAL A 43 22.09 15.23 4.20
N TYR A 44 23.16 14.47 4.31
CA TYR A 44 23.38 13.56 5.45
C TYR A 44 24.28 14.14 6.56
N GLU A 45 24.62 15.43 6.47
CA GLU A 45 25.33 16.13 7.54
C GLU A 45 24.41 16.71 8.63
N ASN A 46 23.11 16.73 8.39
CA ASN A 46 22.10 17.24 9.33
C ASN A 46 20.98 16.23 9.50
N TYR A 47 20.54 16.01 10.76
CA TYR A 47 19.51 15.02 11.09
C TYR A 47 18.15 15.34 10.43
N GLU A 48 17.74 16.62 10.34
CA GLU A 48 16.47 17.00 9.73
C GLU A 48 16.44 16.71 8.22
N THR A 49 17.54 17.03 7.52
CA THR A 49 17.63 16.77 6.07
C THR A 49 17.75 15.27 5.79
N ALA A 50 18.51 14.53 6.59
CA ALA A 50 18.58 13.08 6.51
C ALA A 50 17.24 12.41 6.80
N THR A 51 16.50 12.90 7.81
CA THR A 51 15.13 12.45 8.12
C THR A 51 14.20 12.69 6.94
N SER A 52 14.29 13.86 6.28
CA SER A 52 13.49 14.15 5.09
C SER A 52 13.75 13.16 3.95
N ARG A 53 15.00 12.65 3.81
CA ARG A 53 15.31 11.57 2.84
C ARG A 53 14.68 10.24 3.24
N VAL A 54 14.67 9.91 4.52
CA VAL A 54 13.95 8.72 5.03
C VAL A 54 12.44 8.88 4.83
N ASP A 55 11.88 10.05 5.09
CA ASP A 55 10.45 10.33 4.85
C ASP A 55 10.09 10.18 3.35
N TYR A 56 11.03 10.50 2.45
CA TYR A 56 10.86 10.20 1.04
C TYR A 56 10.79 8.68 0.75
N LEU A 57 11.53 7.85 1.51
CA LEU A 57 11.37 6.39 1.40
C LEU A 57 9.95 5.95 1.80
N TYR A 58 9.37 6.50 2.86
CA TYR A 58 7.96 6.25 3.20
C TYR A 58 7.04 6.63 2.06
N GLN A 59 7.23 7.81 1.48
CA GLN A 59 6.42 8.27 0.36
C GLN A 59 6.48 7.32 -0.86
N CYS A 60 7.64 6.74 -1.13
CA CYS A 60 7.87 5.94 -2.32
C CYS A 60 7.66 4.44 -2.14
N LEU A 61 7.71 3.94 -0.91
CA LEU A 61 7.83 2.51 -0.62
C LEU A 61 6.66 1.92 0.16
N LEU A 62 5.86 2.76 0.81
CA LEU A 62 4.62 2.32 1.42
C LEU A 62 3.58 1.96 0.36
N PRO A 63 2.70 1.00 0.65
CA PRO A 63 1.57 0.69 -0.22
C PRO A 63 0.73 1.91 -0.53
N SER A 64 0.38 2.10 -1.81
CA SER A 64 -0.44 3.22 -2.26
C SER A 64 -1.86 2.78 -2.58
N ALA A 65 -2.85 3.53 -2.10
CA ALA A 65 -4.25 3.31 -2.44
C ALA A 65 -4.67 4.01 -3.74
N THR A 66 -3.78 4.69 -4.43
CA THR A 66 -4.18 5.58 -5.54
C THR A 66 -4.13 4.95 -6.92
N GLY A 67 -3.84 3.65 -7.03
CA GLY A 67 -3.82 2.97 -8.33
C GLY A 67 -2.85 3.60 -9.33
N GLY A 68 -1.71 4.07 -8.86
CA GLY A 68 -0.66 4.60 -9.73
C GLY A 68 0.17 3.48 -10.35
N SER A 69 0.88 3.76 -11.41
CA SER A 69 1.69 2.83 -12.20
C SER A 69 2.88 2.17 -11.47
N ASN A 70 2.95 2.25 -10.17
CA ASN A 70 3.97 1.59 -9.34
C ASN A 70 3.45 0.24 -8.85
N ALA A 71 3.50 -0.75 -9.70
CA ALA A 71 2.92 -2.06 -9.51
C ALA A 71 3.30 -2.75 -8.17
N LEU A 72 4.52 -2.54 -7.65
CA LEU A 72 4.90 -3.09 -6.34
C LEU A 72 4.17 -2.45 -5.14
N THR A 73 3.67 -1.23 -5.30
CA THR A 73 2.83 -0.57 -4.28
C THR A 73 1.35 -0.86 -4.48
N ASP A 74 0.94 -1.14 -5.71
CA ASP A 74 -0.46 -1.39 -6.06
C ASP A 74 -0.92 -2.78 -5.62
N ILE A 75 -0.04 -3.73 -5.45
CA ILE A 75 -0.35 -5.08 -4.94
C ILE A 75 -1.00 -5.04 -3.56
N THR A 76 -0.61 -4.08 -2.75
CA THR A 76 -1.10 -3.90 -1.39
C THR A 76 -2.05 -2.71 -1.27
N SER A 77 -2.37 -2.09 -2.38
CA SER A 77 -3.24 -0.92 -2.46
C SER A 77 -4.65 -1.25 -1.99
N ALA A 78 -5.11 -0.51 -1.01
CA ALA A 78 -6.44 -0.69 -0.45
C ALA A 78 -7.57 -0.25 -1.41
N GLY A 79 -7.27 0.30 -2.55
CA GLY A 79 -8.27 0.87 -3.46
C GLY A 79 -8.08 0.59 -4.94
N GLY A 80 -6.92 0.05 -5.34
CA GLY A 80 -6.65 -0.34 -6.72
C GLY A 80 -7.28 -1.67 -7.11
N ASP A 81 -7.10 -2.05 -8.36
CA ASP A 81 -7.36 -3.41 -8.80
C ASP A 81 -6.33 -4.33 -8.15
N ASP A 82 -6.80 -5.06 -7.15
CA ASP A 82 -6.01 -6.05 -6.46
C ASP A 82 -5.98 -7.34 -7.28
N ASP A 83 -5.06 -7.39 -8.22
CA ASP A 83 -4.93 -8.53 -9.12
C ASP A 83 -4.59 -9.83 -8.38
N PHE A 84 -3.89 -9.75 -7.25
CA PHE A 84 -3.57 -10.95 -6.49
C PHE A 84 -4.76 -11.51 -5.72
N SER A 85 -5.58 -10.66 -5.12
CA SER A 85 -6.80 -11.12 -4.45
C SER A 85 -7.80 -11.76 -5.41
N LYS A 86 -7.82 -11.33 -6.68
CA LYS A 86 -8.60 -11.99 -7.74
C LYS A 86 -8.02 -13.36 -8.16
N CYS A 87 -6.77 -13.66 -7.82
CA CYS A 87 -6.16 -14.96 -8.03
C CYS A 87 -6.43 -15.96 -6.91
N THR A 88 -7.14 -15.53 -5.88
CA THR A 88 -7.50 -16.31 -4.70
C THR A 88 -9.01 -16.47 -4.61
N GLU A 89 -9.47 -17.15 -3.58
CA GLU A 89 -10.88 -17.30 -3.26
C GLU A 89 -11.53 -16.03 -2.67
N GLU A 90 -10.78 -14.94 -2.49
CA GLU A 90 -11.31 -13.73 -1.83
C GLU A 90 -12.26 -12.92 -2.70
N TYR A 91 -11.85 -12.63 -3.94
CA TYR A 91 -12.63 -11.78 -4.85
C TYR A 91 -12.98 -12.50 -6.15
N GLY A 92 -14.21 -12.27 -6.60
CA GLY A 92 -14.63 -12.66 -7.94
C GLY A 92 -14.01 -11.75 -9.02
N GLY A 93 -13.81 -12.32 -10.20
CA GLY A 93 -13.30 -11.61 -11.36
C GLY A 93 -11.99 -12.20 -11.90
N TYR A 94 -11.46 -11.53 -12.90
CA TYR A 94 -10.19 -11.91 -13.52
C TYR A 94 -9.14 -10.84 -13.25
N SER A 95 -7.92 -11.31 -13.05
CA SER A 95 -6.73 -10.47 -13.03
C SER A 95 -5.90 -10.74 -14.28
N ALA A 96 -4.83 -9.97 -14.47
CA ALA A 96 -3.84 -10.26 -15.50
C ALA A 96 -3.22 -11.66 -15.39
N PHE A 97 -3.27 -12.29 -14.21
CA PHE A 97 -2.66 -13.60 -13.97
C PHE A 97 -3.60 -14.78 -14.18
N ASN A 98 -4.91 -14.60 -14.05
CA ASN A 98 -5.89 -15.68 -14.11
C ASN A 98 -6.99 -15.47 -15.16
N ASN A 99 -6.84 -14.49 -16.05
CA ASN A 99 -7.81 -14.25 -17.11
C ASN A 99 -7.67 -15.33 -18.21
N PRO A 100 -8.66 -16.19 -18.42
CA PRO A 100 -8.59 -17.23 -19.44
C PRO A 100 -8.61 -16.68 -20.87
N SER A 101 -9.02 -15.44 -21.07
CA SER A 101 -9.07 -14.77 -22.36
C SER A 101 -7.76 -14.06 -22.73
N GLU A 102 -6.89 -13.86 -21.76
CA GLU A 102 -5.60 -13.21 -21.94
C GLU A 102 -4.49 -14.17 -21.62
N ILE A 103 -3.75 -14.57 -22.64
CA ILE A 103 -2.53 -15.35 -22.43
C ILE A 103 -1.47 -14.37 -21.94
N LEU A 104 -1.06 -14.49 -20.70
CA LEU A 104 0.12 -13.80 -20.19
C LEU A 104 1.32 -14.20 -21.05
N THR A 105 1.80 -13.28 -21.84
CA THR A 105 3.01 -13.51 -22.62
C THR A 105 4.21 -13.57 -21.70
N ILE A 106 5.25 -14.30 -22.09
CA ILE A 106 6.56 -14.33 -21.39
C ILE A 106 7.11 -12.91 -21.15
N GLN A 107 6.67 -11.94 -21.93
CA GLN A 107 7.07 -10.54 -21.79
C GLN A 107 6.28 -9.79 -20.70
N THR A 108 5.01 -10.14 -20.48
CA THR A 108 4.14 -9.44 -19.54
C THR A 108 4.46 -9.80 -18.09
N VAL A 109 4.71 -11.07 -17.78
CA VAL A 109 5.02 -11.52 -16.42
C VAL A 109 6.39 -10.99 -15.92
N PRO A 110 7.48 -11.04 -16.69
CA PRO A 110 8.76 -10.50 -16.26
C PRO A 110 8.74 -9.01 -16.01
N ASP A 111 7.90 -8.27 -16.73
CA ASP A 111 7.81 -6.82 -16.64
C ASP A 111 6.60 -6.31 -15.82
N TYR A 112 5.87 -7.22 -15.18
CA TYR A 112 4.68 -6.87 -14.40
C TYR A 112 4.94 -5.76 -13.36
N PHE A 113 6.13 -5.74 -12.78
CA PHE A 113 6.55 -4.71 -11.84
C PHE A 113 7.38 -3.60 -12.47
N TYR A 114 7.32 -3.42 -13.77
CA TYR A 114 8.13 -2.41 -14.48
C TYR A 114 9.61 -2.47 -14.10
N VAL A 115 10.16 -3.68 -14.03
CA VAL A 115 11.53 -3.94 -13.55
C VAL A 115 12.57 -3.23 -14.41
N ILE A 116 12.21 -2.90 -15.64
CA ILE A 116 13.12 -2.38 -16.68
C ILE A 116 13.11 -0.84 -16.73
N ASN A 117 12.12 -0.17 -16.16
CA ASN A 117 11.91 1.26 -16.39
C ASN A 117 12.19 2.17 -15.17
N GLY A 118 13.36 2.82 -15.19
CA GLY A 118 13.59 4.13 -14.57
C GLY A 118 13.53 4.22 -13.04
N GLU A 119 13.38 5.43 -12.56
CA GLU A 119 13.42 5.79 -11.14
C GLU A 119 12.31 5.14 -10.29
N THR A 120 11.19 4.81 -10.90
CA THR A 120 10.07 4.17 -10.22
C THR A 120 10.16 2.65 -10.21
N SER A 121 11.15 2.08 -10.91
CA SER A 121 11.38 0.63 -10.90
C SER A 121 11.76 0.13 -9.51
N PRO A 122 11.59 -1.16 -9.23
CA PRO A 122 12.07 -1.75 -7.97
C PRO A 122 13.55 -1.46 -7.70
N TRP A 123 14.37 -1.48 -8.75
CA TRP A 123 15.81 -1.21 -8.65
C TRP A 123 16.11 0.25 -8.35
N GLY A 124 15.35 1.19 -8.95
CA GLY A 124 15.40 2.60 -8.59
C GLY A 124 15.08 2.80 -7.11
N ARG A 125 14.06 2.12 -6.59
CA ARG A 125 13.69 2.22 -5.18
C ARG A 125 14.70 1.56 -4.23
N ILE A 126 15.32 0.46 -4.63
CA ILE A 126 16.44 -0.16 -3.90
C ILE A 126 17.64 0.80 -3.87
N ARG A 127 17.92 1.46 -5.00
CA ARG A 127 18.96 2.50 -5.07
C ARG A 127 18.72 3.64 -4.07
N GLU A 128 17.47 4.12 -3.93
CA GLU A 128 17.12 5.15 -2.94
C GLU A 128 17.40 4.68 -1.50
N CYS A 129 17.12 3.42 -1.18
CA CYS A 129 17.48 2.86 0.13
C CYS A 129 19.00 2.79 0.31
N ASN A 130 19.73 2.34 -0.72
CA ASN A 130 21.19 2.26 -0.67
C ASN A 130 21.83 3.65 -0.49
N ASP A 131 21.30 4.69 -1.18
CA ASP A 131 21.76 6.07 -1.03
C ASP A 131 21.62 6.56 0.43
N VAL A 132 20.50 6.29 1.07
CA VAL A 132 20.29 6.61 2.49
C VAL A 132 21.26 5.84 3.38
N ILE A 133 21.42 4.54 3.14
CA ILE A 133 22.30 3.68 3.95
C ILE A 133 23.75 4.14 3.85
N GLU A 134 24.24 4.40 2.63
CA GLU A 134 25.61 4.88 2.41
C GLU A 134 25.81 6.28 2.98
N GLY A 135 24.90 7.20 2.67
CA GLY A 135 25.01 8.59 3.10
C GLY A 135 24.97 8.75 4.62
N VAL A 136 24.05 8.07 5.29
CA VAL A 136 23.96 8.11 6.75
C VAL A 136 25.17 7.41 7.40
N THR A 137 25.62 6.28 6.87
CA THR A 137 26.80 5.57 7.38
C THR A 137 28.03 6.44 7.27
N GLY A 138 28.22 7.11 6.13
CA GLY A 138 29.36 7.99 5.84
C GLY A 138 29.32 9.33 6.53
N SER A 139 28.20 9.77 7.11
CA SER A 139 28.12 11.05 7.80
C SER A 139 29.11 11.18 8.95
N ALA A 140 29.83 12.30 9.02
CA ALA A 140 30.74 12.61 10.12
C ALA A 140 30.08 13.38 11.27
N THR A 141 28.87 13.89 11.04
CA THR A 141 28.19 14.84 11.94
C THR A 141 27.05 14.24 12.71
N LEU A 142 26.38 13.20 12.16
CA LEU A 142 25.30 12.50 12.85
C LEU A 142 25.84 11.68 14.03
N SER A 143 25.16 11.76 15.17
CA SER A 143 25.40 10.89 16.32
C SER A 143 25.11 9.44 15.99
N LYS A 144 25.59 8.53 16.83
CA LYS A 144 25.35 7.10 16.66
C LYS A 144 23.84 6.78 16.70
N GLU A 145 23.13 7.37 17.64
CA GLU A 145 21.70 7.19 17.87
C GLU A 145 20.87 7.68 16.66
N GLU A 146 21.23 8.86 16.14
CA GLU A 146 20.59 9.40 14.94
C GLU A 146 20.81 8.49 13.72
N LYS A 147 22.03 7.99 13.53
CA LYS A 147 22.34 7.04 12.48
C LYS A 147 21.53 5.75 12.61
N GLU A 148 21.47 5.15 13.79
CA GLU A 148 20.74 3.92 14.04
C GLU A 148 19.25 4.09 13.68
N LEU A 149 18.61 5.17 14.10
CA LEU A 149 17.20 5.44 13.76
C LEU A 149 16.95 5.61 12.26
N LEU A 150 17.84 6.26 11.54
CA LEU A 150 17.70 6.47 10.09
C LEU A 150 18.01 5.18 9.31
N LEU A 151 19.09 4.50 9.66
CA LEU A 151 19.51 3.24 9.03
C LEU A 151 18.47 2.14 9.23
N GLY A 152 17.90 2.02 10.42
CA GLY A 152 16.89 1.01 10.69
C GLY A 152 15.69 1.09 9.76
N GLN A 153 15.22 2.29 9.49
CA GLN A 153 14.11 2.52 8.56
C GLN A 153 14.51 2.21 7.11
N ALA A 154 15.72 2.63 6.68
CA ALA A 154 16.21 2.38 5.33
C ALA A 154 16.44 0.88 5.05
N HIS A 155 17.03 0.15 6.00
CA HIS A 155 17.17 -1.31 5.92
C HIS A 155 15.83 -2.02 5.86
N PHE A 156 14.84 -1.61 6.65
CA PHE A 156 13.49 -2.16 6.58
C PHE A 156 12.89 -2.00 5.17
N PHE A 157 12.97 -0.81 4.59
CA PHE A 157 12.39 -0.57 3.26
C PHE A 157 13.14 -1.32 2.16
N ARG A 158 14.44 -1.48 2.25
CA ARG A 158 15.20 -2.30 1.31
C ARG A 158 14.77 -3.78 1.41
N ALA A 159 14.68 -4.30 2.61
CA ALA A 159 14.18 -5.65 2.87
C ALA A 159 12.75 -5.85 2.34
N TRP A 160 11.86 -4.89 2.56
CA TRP A 160 10.49 -4.91 2.05
C TRP A 160 10.46 -5.02 0.51
N ARG A 161 11.29 -4.26 -0.19
CA ARG A 161 11.38 -4.36 -1.66
C ARG A 161 11.88 -5.71 -2.13
N TYR A 162 12.91 -6.23 -1.51
CA TYR A 162 13.42 -7.57 -1.82
C TYR A 162 12.40 -8.67 -1.49
N TYR A 163 11.66 -8.54 -0.40
CA TYR A 163 10.57 -9.47 -0.09
C TYR A 163 9.54 -9.55 -1.22
N LEU A 164 9.09 -8.41 -1.73
CA LEU A 164 8.12 -8.36 -2.82
C LEU A 164 8.69 -8.97 -4.12
N LEU A 165 9.96 -8.69 -4.43
CA LEU A 165 10.62 -9.30 -5.59
C LEU A 165 10.77 -10.81 -5.44
N VAL A 166 11.18 -11.29 -4.26
CA VAL A 166 11.34 -12.73 -4.00
C VAL A 166 10.00 -13.45 -4.04
N LYS A 167 8.94 -12.86 -3.47
CA LYS A 167 7.58 -13.39 -3.53
C LYS A 167 7.15 -13.67 -4.97
N MET A 168 7.55 -12.82 -5.92
CA MET A 168 7.12 -12.89 -7.31
C MET A 168 8.07 -13.69 -8.20
N TYR A 169 9.38 -13.48 -8.04
CA TYR A 169 10.38 -13.99 -8.96
C TYR A 169 11.30 -15.06 -8.38
N GLY A 170 11.23 -15.33 -7.07
CA GLY A 170 12.23 -16.13 -6.38
C GLY A 170 13.55 -15.39 -6.21
N GLY A 171 14.67 -16.02 -6.54
CA GLY A 171 15.98 -15.33 -6.49
C GLY A 171 16.05 -14.19 -7.49
N VAL A 172 16.70 -13.10 -7.13
CA VAL A 172 16.91 -11.88 -7.96
C VAL A 172 18.33 -11.36 -7.73
N PRO A 173 18.87 -10.48 -8.58
CA PRO A 173 20.14 -9.82 -8.30
C PRO A 173 20.11 -9.09 -6.95
N ILE A 174 21.17 -9.22 -6.17
CA ILE A 174 21.33 -8.45 -4.92
C ILE A 174 22.21 -7.24 -5.22
N VAL A 175 21.66 -6.04 -5.00
CA VAL A 175 22.32 -4.74 -5.16
C VAL A 175 22.29 -4.05 -3.80
N ASP A 176 23.40 -4.09 -3.08
CA ASP A 176 23.51 -3.65 -1.69
C ASP A 176 24.13 -2.27 -1.53
N HIS A 177 24.53 -1.64 -2.62
CA HIS A 177 25.18 -0.34 -2.69
C HIS A 177 24.68 0.52 -3.85
N VAL A 178 25.09 1.80 -3.86
CA VAL A 178 24.82 2.72 -4.97
C VAL A 178 25.80 2.44 -6.11
N GLN A 179 25.32 1.80 -7.17
CA GLN A 179 26.15 1.48 -8.33
C GLN A 179 26.63 2.75 -9.05
N ASN A 180 27.90 2.77 -9.43
CA ASN A 180 28.49 3.85 -10.20
C ASN A 180 28.54 3.47 -11.70
N PRO A 181 27.69 4.09 -12.54
CA PRO A 181 27.62 3.80 -13.97
C PRO A 181 28.68 4.54 -14.80
N VAL A 182 29.61 5.29 -14.21
CA VAL A 182 30.57 6.13 -14.97
C VAL A 182 31.45 5.26 -15.85
N ILE A 183 31.15 5.28 -17.13
CA ILE A 183 31.88 4.60 -18.18
C ILE A 183 32.86 5.62 -18.77
N GLY A 184 34.17 5.45 -18.56
CA GLY A 184 35.13 6.30 -19.27
C GLY A 184 36.49 6.47 -18.62
N ASP A 185 36.61 6.30 -17.32
CA ASP A 185 37.88 6.43 -16.57
C ASP A 185 38.50 5.08 -16.16
N GLY A 186 37.87 3.98 -16.54
CA GLY A 186 38.28 2.61 -16.17
C GLY A 186 37.85 2.17 -14.75
N ASN A 187 37.17 3.05 -14.01
CA ASN A 187 36.72 2.80 -12.64
C ASN A 187 35.19 2.48 -12.54
N GLY A 188 34.52 2.33 -13.68
CA GLY A 188 33.11 1.96 -13.73
C GLY A 188 32.86 0.53 -13.25
N GLU A 189 31.78 0.35 -12.49
CA GLU A 189 31.34 -0.95 -12.05
C GLU A 189 30.72 -1.80 -13.15
N ASN A 190 30.85 -3.11 -13.03
CA ASN A 190 30.05 -4.01 -13.86
C ASN A 190 28.59 -3.99 -13.38
N LEU A 191 27.73 -3.31 -14.12
CA LEU A 191 26.30 -3.20 -13.80
C LEU A 191 25.52 -4.50 -14.07
N VAL A 192 26.13 -5.50 -14.70
CA VAL A 192 25.50 -6.78 -14.96
C VAL A 192 25.71 -7.70 -13.76
N ILE A 193 24.76 -7.68 -12.84
CA ILE A 193 24.77 -8.55 -11.67
C ILE A 193 23.94 -9.79 -11.96
N PRO A 194 24.52 -11.00 -11.81
CA PRO A 194 23.78 -12.23 -12.00
C PRO A 194 22.70 -12.42 -10.93
N ARG A 195 21.71 -13.20 -11.27
CA ARG A 195 20.63 -13.57 -10.35
C ARG A 195 21.16 -14.40 -9.19
N SER A 196 20.87 -13.99 -7.97
CA SER A 196 21.19 -14.71 -6.75
C SER A 196 20.16 -15.83 -6.49
N SER A 197 20.52 -16.78 -5.63
CA SER A 197 19.57 -17.83 -5.23
C SER A 197 18.47 -17.23 -4.32
N THR A 198 17.30 -17.90 -4.28
CA THR A 198 16.24 -17.52 -3.32
C THR A 198 16.75 -17.58 -1.88
N LYS A 199 17.61 -18.55 -1.55
CA LYS A 199 18.21 -18.66 -0.23
C LYS A 199 19.04 -17.42 0.13
N ASP A 200 19.88 -16.95 -0.80
CA ASP A 200 20.73 -15.79 -0.56
C ASP A 200 19.91 -14.51 -0.45
N CYS A 201 18.85 -14.38 -1.27
CA CYS A 201 17.94 -13.25 -1.18
C CYS A 201 17.18 -13.24 0.16
N VAL A 202 16.67 -14.38 0.62
CA VAL A 202 15.99 -14.49 1.91
C VAL A 202 16.96 -14.16 3.05
N LYS A 203 18.20 -14.65 2.96
CA LYS A 203 19.24 -14.28 3.95
C LYS A 203 19.48 -12.77 3.97
N PHE A 204 19.63 -12.14 2.80
CA PHE A 204 19.83 -10.69 2.68
C PHE A 204 18.67 -9.90 3.28
N ILE A 205 17.43 -10.32 3.01
CA ILE A 205 16.22 -9.72 3.63
C ILE A 205 16.27 -9.84 5.14
N CYS A 206 16.60 -11.03 5.68
CA CYS A 206 16.66 -11.25 7.12
C CYS A 206 17.78 -10.45 7.79
N ASP A 207 18.95 -10.36 7.16
CA ASP A 207 20.08 -9.56 7.67
C ASP A 207 19.69 -8.06 7.79
N ASP A 208 19.04 -7.51 6.77
CA ASP A 208 18.52 -6.14 6.81
C ASP A 208 17.46 -5.94 7.90
N LEU A 209 16.56 -6.91 8.08
CA LEU A 209 15.52 -6.82 9.11
C LEU A 209 16.07 -6.99 10.53
N ASP A 210 17.12 -7.77 10.72
CA ASP A 210 17.82 -7.87 11.99
C ASP A 210 18.53 -6.56 12.36
N LEU A 211 19.17 -5.90 11.39
CA LEU A 211 19.72 -4.55 11.59
C LEU A 211 18.62 -3.56 11.93
N ALA A 212 17.52 -3.55 11.16
CA ALA A 212 16.39 -2.67 11.42
C ALA A 212 15.81 -2.89 12.83
N ALA A 213 15.62 -4.13 13.24
CA ALA A 213 15.10 -4.47 14.57
C ALA A 213 16.06 -4.05 15.71
N SER A 214 17.37 -4.11 15.47
CA SER A 214 18.36 -3.70 16.47
C SER A 214 18.47 -2.18 16.63
N TYR A 215 18.16 -1.41 15.59
CA TYR A 215 18.30 0.05 15.57
C TYR A 215 17.01 0.79 15.95
N LEU A 216 15.86 0.20 15.69
CA LEU A 216 14.58 0.86 15.85
C LEU A 216 13.99 0.65 17.25
N PRO A 217 13.24 1.63 17.77
CA PRO A 217 12.55 1.51 19.05
C PRO A 217 11.39 0.51 18.94
N ALA A 218 10.99 -0.08 20.06
CA ALA A 218 9.79 -0.90 20.15
C ALA A 218 8.52 -0.08 19.87
N ARG A 219 8.52 1.20 20.26
CA ARG A 219 7.52 2.21 19.92
C ARG A 219 8.18 3.58 19.88
N TRP A 220 7.78 4.41 18.94
CA TRP A 220 8.27 5.78 18.85
C TRP A 220 7.70 6.63 19.98
N PRO A 221 8.49 7.55 20.57
CA PRO A 221 8.08 8.27 21.77
C PRO A 221 6.96 9.30 21.54
N ASN A 222 6.77 9.77 20.31
CA ASN A 222 5.78 10.77 19.98
C ASN A 222 4.73 10.20 19.00
N ASP A 223 3.74 9.50 19.54
CA ASP A 223 2.64 8.93 18.74
C ASP A 223 1.89 9.96 17.88
N GLY A 224 1.89 11.23 18.26
CA GLY A 224 1.23 12.29 17.49
C GLY A 224 1.96 12.65 16.19
N GLN A 225 3.27 12.44 16.14
CA GLN A 225 4.12 12.75 14.98
C GLN A 225 4.66 11.51 14.29
N ASP A 226 4.92 10.46 15.05
CA ASP A 226 5.66 9.29 14.60
C ASP A 226 4.77 8.05 14.42
N TYR A 227 3.44 8.17 14.63
CA TYR A 227 2.53 7.08 14.37
C TYR A 227 2.64 6.61 12.92
N GLY A 228 2.83 5.30 12.76
CA GLY A 228 3.04 4.69 11.44
C GLY A 228 4.51 4.55 11.01
N ARG A 229 5.46 5.13 11.75
CA ARG A 229 6.87 4.83 11.52
C ARG A 229 7.21 3.40 11.90
N ILE A 230 8.15 2.84 11.15
CA ILE A 230 8.59 1.45 11.34
C ILE A 230 9.22 1.28 12.73
N THR A 231 8.85 0.20 13.40
CA THR A 231 9.35 -0.19 14.72
C THR A 231 10.18 -1.47 14.64
N SER A 232 10.90 -1.79 15.71
CA SER A 232 11.63 -3.06 15.82
C SER A 232 10.68 -4.26 15.68
N GLY A 233 9.49 -4.19 16.26
CA GLY A 233 8.45 -5.21 16.12
C GLY A 233 7.96 -5.39 14.68
N ALA A 234 7.84 -4.31 13.91
CA ALA A 234 7.48 -4.36 12.50
C ALA A 234 8.56 -5.06 11.66
N ALA A 235 9.84 -4.79 11.95
CA ALA A 235 10.94 -5.45 11.27
C ALA A 235 10.95 -6.97 11.53
N LEU A 236 10.80 -7.37 12.78
CA LEU A 236 10.73 -8.80 13.13
C LEU A 236 9.47 -9.49 12.58
N ALA A 237 8.33 -8.80 12.52
CA ALA A 237 7.12 -9.33 11.92
C ALA A 237 7.29 -9.58 10.41
N LEU A 238 7.93 -8.68 9.68
CA LEU A 238 8.26 -8.89 8.27
C LEU A 238 9.27 -10.04 8.09
N LYS A 239 10.23 -10.19 9.01
CA LYS A 239 11.15 -11.34 9.02
C LYS A 239 10.40 -12.66 9.21
N GLY A 240 9.48 -12.73 10.18
CA GLY A 240 8.63 -13.90 10.40
C GLY A 240 7.82 -14.27 9.16
N ARG A 241 7.17 -13.28 8.53
CA ARG A 241 6.43 -13.46 7.27
C ARG A 241 7.34 -13.98 6.14
N THR A 242 8.55 -13.44 6.03
CA THR A 242 9.52 -13.83 4.99
C THR A 242 9.97 -15.29 5.18
N LEU A 243 10.29 -15.66 6.40
CA LEU A 243 10.73 -17.04 6.71
C LEU A 243 9.57 -18.04 6.57
N LEU A 244 8.35 -17.66 6.94
CA LEU A 244 7.16 -18.48 6.72
C LEU A 244 6.94 -18.74 5.22
N LEU A 245 7.03 -17.70 4.39
CA LEU A 245 6.96 -17.85 2.94
C LEU A 245 8.05 -18.81 2.43
N TYR A 246 9.27 -18.66 2.93
CA TYR A 246 10.40 -19.51 2.53
C TYR A 246 10.27 -20.96 3.03
N ALA A 247 9.57 -21.19 4.15
CA ALA A 247 9.24 -22.50 4.67
C ALA A 247 8.06 -23.16 3.93
N SER A 248 7.24 -22.39 3.23
CA SER A 248 6.06 -22.88 2.53
C SER A 248 6.40 -23.86 1.38
N PRO A 249 5.46 -24.73 0.98
CA PRO A 249 5.67 -25.68 -0.12
C PRO A 249 6.14 -25.05 -1.43
N LEU A 250 5.89 -23.75 -1.64
CA LEU A 250 6.35 -23.02 -2.82
C LEU A 250 7.89 -23.06 -2.94
N PHE A 251 8.60 -22.87 -1.83
CA PHE A 251 10.06 -22.82 -1.77
C PHE A 251 10.69 -24.01 -1.04
N ASN A 252 9.89 -24.80 -0.32
CA ASN A 252 10.34 -25.90 0.53
C ASN A 252 9.72 -27.24 0.12
N ARG A 253 9.92 -27.64 -1.13
CA ARG A 253 9.34 -28.87 -1.68
C ARG A 253 9.81 -30.14 -0.97
N ALA A 254 10.97 -30.10 -0.33
CA ALA A 254 11.53 -31.21 0.43
C ALA A 254 11.02 -31.26 1.89
N ASP A 255 10.14 -30.35 2.26
CA ASP A 255 9.59 -30.18 3.62
C ASP A 255 10.67 -30.16 4.72
N ASN A 256 11.69 -29.31 4.50
CA ASN A 256 12.75 -29.12 5.48
C ASN A 256 12.18 -28.47 6.75
N THR A 257 12.15 -29.23 7.82
CA THR A 257 11.59 -28.84 9.13
C THR A 257 12.32 -27.69 9.79
N GLU A 258 13.63 -27.51 9.53
CA GLU A 258 14.38 -26.37 10.09
C GLU A 258 13.84 -25.02 9.59
N ARG A 259 13.35 -24.96 8.35
CA ARG A 259 12.75 -23.70 7.84
C ARG A 259 11.45 -23.34 8.56
N TRP A 260 10.65 -24.33 8.93
CA TRP A 260 9.45 -24.12 9.73
C TRP A 260 9.80 -23.66 11.15
N LYS A 261 10.86 -24.25 11.73
CA LYS A 261 11.39 -23.84 13.02
C LYS A 261 11.90 -22.40 12.98
N ASP A 262 12.70 -22.04 11.98
CA ASP A 262 13.21 -20.68 11.79
C ASP A 262 12.06 -19.66 11.69
N ALA A 263 11.01 -20.01 10.96
CA ALA A 263 9.81 -19.16 10.82
C ALA A 263 9.07 -19.01 12.17
N TYR A 264 8.88 -20.09 12.90
CA TYR A 264 8.25 -20.08 14.21
C TYR A 264 9.03 -19.20 15.20
N GLU A 265 10.35 -19.43 15.34
CA GLU A 265 11.19 -18.66 16.24
C GLU A 265 11.21 -17.16 15.89
N ALA A 266 11.21 -16.81 14.61
CA ALA A 266 11.14 -15.41 14.17
C ALA A 266 9.80 -14.76 14.54
N ASN A 267 8.68 -15.46 14.41
CA ASN A 267 7.37 -14.93 14.80
C ASN A 267 7.23 -14.81 16.32
N GLU A 268 7.76 -15.74 17.12
CA GLU A 268 7.82 -15.63 18.58
C GLU A 268 8.66 -14.39 19.02
N ALA A 269 9.79 -14.15 18.35
CA ALA A 269 10.58 -12.96 18.61
C ALA A 269 9.81 -11.68 18.23
N ALA A 270 9.07 -11.69 17.11
CA ALA A 270 8.22 -10.58 16.70
C ALA A 270 7.11 -10.30 17.71
N ILE A 271 6.41 -11.32 18.20
CA ILE A 271 5.37 -11.19 19.24
C ILE A 271 5.97 -10.54 20.49
N THR A 272 7.16 -10.98 20.93
CA THR A 272 7.84 -10.43 22.10
C THR A 272 8.16 -8.94 21.92
N ALA A 273 8.73 -8.55 20.78
CA ALA A 273 9.05 -7.15 20.48
C ALA A 273 7.79 -6.29 20.34
N LEU A 274 6.75 -6.80 19.71
CA LEU A 274 5.48 -6.09 19.57
C LEU A 274 4.81 -5.85 20.92
N LYS A 275 4.81 -6.84 21.83
CA LYS A 275 4.30 -6.66 23.20
C LYS A 275 5.08 -5.60 23.96
N ALA A 276 6.42 -5.55 23.81
CA ALA A 276 7.25 -4.51 24.40
C ALA A 276 6.89 -3.10 23.87
N GLY A 277 6.39 -3.01 22.63
CA GLY A 277 5.87 -1.77 22.03
C GLY A 277 4.39 -1.50 22.32
N ASN A 278 3.74 -2.26 23.20
CA ASN A 278 2.30 -2.18 23.51
C ASN A 278 1.39 -2.44 22.29
N PHE A 279 1.82 -3.26 21.35
CA PHE A 279 0.97 -3.77 20.30
C PHE A 279 0.14 -4.95 20.83
N GLY A 280 -1.11 -5.06 20.36
CA GLY A 280 -2.03 -6.10 20.80
C GLY A 280 -3.25 -6.21 19.89
N LEU A 281 -4.15 -7.14 20.21
CA LEU A 281 -5.40 -7.28 19.47
C LEU A 281 -6.36 -6.13 19.82
N ALA A 282 -7.06 -5.62 18.84
CA ALA A 282 -8.00 -4.50 19.00
C ALA A 282 -9.24 -4.86 19.83
N TYR A 283 -9.44 -6.14 20.17
CA TYR A 283 -10.64 -6.66 20.82
C TYR A 283 -10.36 -7.63 21.97
N GLU A 284 -9.39 -7.36 22.79
CA GLU A 284 -9.10 -8.12 24.02
C GLU A 284 -10.18 -7.89 25.11
N SER A 285 -11.46 -8.05 24.80
CA SER A 285 -12.54 -7.91 25.79
C SER A 285 -13.73 -8.80 25.44
N ASP A 286 -14.65 -8.84 26.28
CA ASP A 286 -15.94 -9.51 26.44
C ASP A 286 -16.60 -10.35 25.31
N GLY A 287 -15.97 -10.55 24.16
CA GLY A 287 -16.44 -11.43 23.08
C GLY A 287 -17.63 -10.93 22.25
N GLY A 288 -17.96 -11.72 21.24
CA GLY A 288 -19.19 -11.57 20.47
C GLY A 288 -19.30 -10.34 19.59
N THR A 289 -20.50 -9.79 19.47
CA THR A 289 -20.81 -8.66 18.57
C THR A 289 -20.08 -7.36 18.92
N SER A 290 -19.81 -7.14 20.22
CA SER A 290 -19.04 -5.98 20.69
C SER A 290 -17.61 -6.01 20.16
N ASN A 291 -16.95 -7.15 20.23
CA ASN A 291 -15.60 -7.32 19.69
C ASN A 291 -15.57 -7.18 18.17
N ALA A 292 -16.54 -7.73 17.46
CA ALA A 292 -16.65 -7.58 16.03
C ALA A 292 -16.83 -6.10 15.61
N LYS A 293 -17.53 -5.29 16.40
CA LYS A 293 -17.64 -3.86 16.18
C LYS A 293 -16.30 -3.16 16.37
N LYS A 294 -15.59 -3.41 17.46
CA LYS A 294 -14.24 -2.87 17.71
C LYS A 294 -13.26 -3.28 16.63
N TRP A 295 -13.27 -4.55 16.24
CA TRP A 295 -12.47 -5.06 15.16
C TRP A 295 -12.73 -4.34 13.82
N ALA A 296 -14.00 -4.07 13.50
CA ALA A 296 -14.33 -3.31 12.30
C ALA A 296 -13.88 -1.84 12.39
N GLN A 297 -14.07 -1.20 13.54
CA GLN A 297 -13.71 0.18 13.78
C GLN A 297 -12.18 0.43 13.72
N MET A 298 -11.36 -0.55 14.08
CA MET A 298 -9.90 -0.43 14.01
C MET A 298 -9.42 -0.06 12.61
N PHE A 299 -10.06 -0.58 11.56
CA PHE A 299 -9.68 -0.28 10.17
C PHE A 299 -10.03 1.15 9.73
N ALA A 300 -10.93 1.80 10.45
CA ALA A 300 -11.32 3.19 10.21
C ALA A 300 -10.64 4.17 11.19
N THR A 301 -9.90 3.66 12.17
CA THR A 301 -9.19 4.48 13.16
C THR A 301 -7.91 5.03 12.53
N TYR A 302 -7.84 6.34 12.40
CA TYR A 302 -6.74 7.03 11.70
C TYR A 302 -5.41 6.99 12.46
N THR A 303 -5.46 6.97 13.78
CA THR A 303 -4.27 6.88 14.65
C THR A 303 -4.60 6.06 15.90
N GLY A 304 -3.58 5.44 16.51
CA GLY A 304 -3.73 4.75 17.80
C GLY A 304 -4.36 3.37 17.73
N ALA A 305 -4.42 2.73 16.57
CA ALA A 305 -4.79 1.33 16.47
C ALA A 305 -3.59 0.44 16.84
N ASP A 306 -3.60 -0.13 18.04
CA ASP A 306 -2.48 -0.94 18.56
C ASP A 306 -2.27 -2.26 17.81
N GLU A 307 -3.20 -2.69 16.99
CA GLU A 307 -3.07 -3.88 16.17
C GLU A 307 -2.29 -3.61 14.86
N GLY A 308 -2.21 -2.36 14.41
CA GLY A 308 -1.53 -1.98 13.17
C GLY A 308 -0.01 -1.99 13.35
N VAL A 309 0.69 -2.97 12.78
CA VAL A 309 2.14 -3.17 12.92
C VAL A 309 2.91 -2.49 11.78
N PHE A 310 2.49 -2.70 10.56
CA PHE A 310 3.02 -2.03 9.37
C PHE A 310 1.86 -1.38 8.63
N ILE A 311 1.82 -0.05 8.64
CA ILE A 311 0.66 0.71 8.19
C ILE A 311 1.05 1.83 7.24
N THR A 312 0.12 2.15 6.34
CA THR A 312 0.18 3.33 5.48
C THR A 312 -0.89 4.32 5.92
N LEU A 313 -0.50 5.54 6.22
CA LEU A 313 -1.39 6.63 6.58
C LEU A 313 -1.78 7.43 5.33
N TYR A 314 -3.01 7.90 5.31
CA TYR A 314 -3.56 8.73 4.26
C TYR A 314 -4.05 10.06 4.80
N ASN A 315 -4.17 11.05 3.92
CA ASN A 315 -4.59 12.39 4.25
C ASN A 315 -5.76 12.83 3.35
N ASN A 316 -6.86 13.25 3.95
CA ASN A 316 -8.03 13.78 3.25
C ASN A 316 -8.17 15.30 3.34
N ILE A 317 -7.28 15.99 4.07
CA ILE A 317 -7.43 17.40 4.44
C ILE A 317 -6.83 18.32 3.38
N SER A 318 -5.68 17.96 2.84
CA SER A 318 -4.97 18.86 1.93
C SER A 318 -5.09 18.42 0.47
N PRO A 319 -5.56 19.27 -0.41
CA PRO A 319 -5.38 19.09 -1.85
C PRO A 319 -3.93 19.45 -2.22
N VAL A 320 -2.94 18.90 -1.52
CA VAL A 320 -1.56 19.16 -1.90
C VAL A 320 -1.35 18.62 -3.29
N ALA A 321 -1.03 19.57 -4.15
CA ALA A 321 -0.82 19.40 -5.57
C ALA A 321 -0.03 18.13 -5.91
N SER A 322 -0.51 17.44 -6.91
CA SER A 322 0.18 16.60 -7.90
C SER A 322 1.30 15.63 -7.47
N GLN A 323 1.81 15.64 -6.26
CA GLN A 323 2.98 14.85 -5.87
C GLN A 323 2.74 13.87 -4.71
N ASN A 324 1.56 13.81 -4.11
CA ASN A 324 1.33 12.97 -2.94
C ASN A 324 0.73 11.62 -3.32
N VAL A 325 1.59 10.64 -3.32
CA VAL A 325 1.28 9.23 -3.57
C VAL A 325 0.27 8.67 -2.54
N HIS A 326 0.26 9.19 -1.31
CA HIS A 326 -0.60 8.72 -0.22
C HIS A 326 -1.73 9.71 0.14
N LYS A 327 -2.32 10.35 -0.85
CA LYS A 327 -3.33 11.36 -0.62
C LYS A 327 -4.63 10.79 -0.08
N TYR A 328 -5.17 9.78 -0.71
CA TYR A 328 -6.45 9.17 -0.36
C TYR A 328 -6.39 7.65 -0.40
N ASN A 329 -7.18 7.03 0.45
CA ASN A 329 -7.52 5.62 0.36
C ASN A 329 -8.81 5.47 -0.46
N LEU A 330 -8.74 4.73 -1.57
CA LEU A 330 -9.89 4.52 -2.47
C LEU A 330 -10.71 3.28 -2.10
N TRP A 331 -10.36 2.55 -1.06
CA TRP A 331 -11.05 1.34 -0.67
C TRP A 331 -12.53 1.55 -0.44
N GLU A 332 -12.91 2.58 0.32
CA GLU A 332 -14.30 2.89 0.61
C GLU A 332 -15.12 3.09 -0.67
N GLN A 333 -14.59 3.79 -1.66
CA GLN A 333 -15.23 3.93 -2.97
C GLN A 333 -15.34 2.57 -3.68
N GLY A 334 -14.30 1.76 -3.62
CA GLY A 334 -14.24 0.46 -4.29
C GLY A 334 -15.29 -0.53 -3.81
N ILE A 335 -15.66 -0.48 -2.53
CA ILE A 335 -16.59 -1.40 -1.91
C ILE A 335 -18.03 -0.89 -1.86
N ARG A 336 -18.24 0.43 -1.75
CA ARG A 336 -19.58 1.02 -1.64
C ARG A 336 -20.38 0.88 -2.93
N PRO A 337 -21.69 0.72 -2.84
CA PRO A 337 -22.61 0.67 -3.97
C PRO A 337 -22.53 1.89 -4.90
N GLY A 338 -22.76 1.68 -6.21
CA GLY A 338 -22.69 2.73 -7.23
C GLY A 338 -23.69 3.86 -7.05
N ASN A 339 -24.88 3.54 -6.58
CA ASN A 339 -25.94 4.53 -6.35
C ASN A 339 -25.67 5.53 -5.22
N ILE A 340 -24.69 5.26 -4.38
CA ILE A 340 -24.19 6.19 -3.36
C ILE A 340 -22.76 6.66 -3.66
N ASN A 341 -22.41 6.85 -4.93
CA ASN A 341 -21.10 7.27 -5.38
C ASN A 341 -19.94 6.30 -5.08
N GLY A 342 -20.24 5.05 -4.78
CA GLY A 342 -19.28 3.96 -4.81
C GLY A 342 -19.07 3.41 -6.21
N SER A 343 -18.15 2.49 -6.38
CA SER A 343 -17.99 1.72 -7.62
C SER A 343 -18.58 0.31 -7.52
N GLY A 344 -18.75 -0.20 -6.32
CA GLY A 344 -19.25 -1.56 -6.05
C GLY A 344 -18.39 -2.65 -6.68
N GLY A 345 -17.10 -2.36 -6.97
CA GLY A 345 -16.22 -3.22 -7.77
C GLY A 345 -15.73 -4.49 -7.06
N LYS A 346 -15.77 -4.51 -5.75
CA LYS A 346 -15.25 -5.63 -4.93
C LYS A 346 -16.38 -6.59 -4.58
N THR A 347 -16.41 -7.74 -5.23
CA THR A 347 -17.42 -8.79 -5.00
C THR A 347 -16.76 -10.00 -4.35
N PRO A 348 -17.21 -10.42 -3.15
CA PRO A 348 -16.66 -11.62 -2.53
C PRO A 348 -17.07 -12.87 -3.30
N THR A 349 -16.25 -13.91 -3.21
CA THR A 349 -16.62 -15.22 -3.77
C THR A 349 -17.55 -15.98 -2.82
N SER A 350 -18.26 -16.98 -3.33
CA SER A 350 -19.04 -17.91 -2.50
C SER A 350 -18.16 -18.72 -1.58
N GLU A 351 -16.96 -19.09 -2.07
CA GLU A 351 -15.96 -19.81 -1.31
C GLU A 351 -15.54 -19.04 -0.05
N LEU A 352 -15.25 -17.75 -0.17
CA LEU A 352 -14.93 -16.92 0.98
C LEU A 352 -16.08 -16.83 1.98
N ILE A 353 -17.32 -16.72 1.49
CA ILE A 353 -18.51 -16.68 2.33
C ILE A 353 -18.65 -18.00 3.11
N ASP A 354 -18.44 -19.14 2.47
CA ASP A 354 -18.56 -20.47 3.07
C ASP A 354 -17.40 -20.78 4.04
N LEU A 355 -16.23 -20.17 3.86
CA LEU A 355 -15.10 -20.30 4.78
C LEU A 355 -15.32 -19.63 6.14
N PHE A 356 -16.23 -18.65 6.23
CA PHE A 356 -16.52 -18.02 7.51
C PHE A 356 -17.17 -18.99 8.48
N PRO A 357 -16.78 -19.00 9.76
CA PRO A 357 -17.37 -19.87 10.74
C PRO A 357 -18.82 -19.47 11.07
N MET A 358 -19.55 -20.42 11.62
CA MET A 358 -20.86 -20.20 12.24
C MET A 358 -20.68 -19.57 13.64
N ALA A 359 -21.80 -19.20 14.27
CA ALA A 359 -21.80 -18.54 15.58
C ALA A 359 -21.16 -19.39 16.71
N ASP A 360 -21.11 -20.70 16.53
CA ASP A 360 -20.46 -21.65 17.42
C ASP A 360 -18.95 -21.80 17.16
N GLY A 361 -18.39 -21.03 16.22
CA GLY A 361 -16.99 -21.07 15.85
C GLY A 361 -16.59 -22.22 14.93
N LYS A 362 -17.52 -23.09 14.54
CA LYS A 362 -17.24 -24.22 13.66
C LYS A 362 -17.48 -23.89 12.20
N LYS A 363 -16.93 -24.71 11.31
CA LYS A 363 -17.20 -24.61 9.88
C LYS A 363 -18.70 -24.86 9.61
N PRO A 364 -19.29 -24.31 8.54
CA PRO A 364 -20.68 -24.53 8.20
C PRO A 364 -21.10 -26.02 8.16
N THR A 365 -20.19 -26.88 7.69
CA THR A 365 -20.42 -28.33 7.59
C THR A 365 -20.34 -29.09 8.91
N GLU A 366 -19.80 -28.48 9.96
CA GLU A 366 -19.56 -29.11 11.28
C GLU A 366 -20.36 -28.46 12.41
N SER A 367 -21.08 -27.39 12.09
CA SER A 367 -21.82 -26.58 13.04
C SER A 367 -23.14 -27.28 13.47
N GLU A 368 -23.59 -26.97 14.68
CA GLU A 368 -24.93 -27.34 15.15
C GLU A 368 -26.04 -26.51 14.47
N TYR A 369 -25.67 -25.40 13.83
CA TYR A 369 -26.58 -24.57 13.04
C TYR A 369 -26.78 -25.16 11.65
N ASP A 370 -28.05 -25.29 11.24
CA ASP A 370 -28.36 -25.77 9.90
C ASP A 370 -28.01 -24.72 8.84
N TYR A 371 -26.93 -24.96 8.09
CA TYR A 371 -26.44 -24.05 7.07
C TYR A 371 -27.07 -24.31 5.71
N HIS A 372 -27.65 -23.27 5.14
CA HIS A 372 -28.17 -23.28 3.77
C HIS A 372 -27.62 -22.11 2.95
N HIS A 373 -27.20 -22.38 1.72
CA HIS A 373 -26.74 -21.34 0.80
C HIS A 373 -27.74 -20.18 0.61
N ASN A 374 -29.03 -20.48 0.56
CA ASN A 374 -30.06 -19.44 0.45
C ASN A 374 -30.25 -18.61 1.73
N LYS A 375 -29.65 -19.03 2.82
CA LYS A 375 -29.68 -18.36 4.13
C LYS A 375 -28.27 -18.22 4.70
N PHE A 376 -27.30 -18.01 3.81
CA PHE A 376 -25.86 -17.95 4.11
C PHE A 376 -25.50 -16.95 5.21
N PHE A 377 -26.36 -16.00 5.49
CA PHE A 377 -26.18 -14.94 6.47
C PHE A 377 -26.69 -15.28 7.87
N MET A 378 -27.37 -16.41 8.07
CA MET A 378 -27.92 -16.75 9.38
C MET A 378 -26.85 -17.42 10.26
N ASN A 379 -26.93 -17.12 11.56
CA ASN A 379 -26.12 -17.77 12.60
C ASN A 379 -24.59 -17.79 12.30
N ARG A 380 -24.08 -16.70 11.77
CA ARG A 380 -22.65 -16.56 11.43
C ARG A 380 -21.85 -15.94 12.58
N ASP A 381 -20.54 -16.16 12.55
CA ASP A 381 -19.61 -15.43 13.40
C ASP A 381 -19.86 -13.91 13.29
N PRO A 382 -19.84 -13.15 14.39
CA PRO A 382 -20.12 -11.72 14.35
C PRO A 382 -19.28 -10.91 13.39
N ARG A 383 -18.05 -11.35 13.06
CA ARG A 383 -17.18 -10.70 12.06
C ARG A 383 -17.74 -10.83 10.64
N PHE A 384 -18.53 -11.85 10.36
CA PHE A 384 -19.21 -12.01 9.08
C PHE A 384 -20.02 -10.77 8.72
N TYR A 385 -20.82 -10.27 9.66
CA TYR A 385 -21.67 -9.09 9.48
C TYR A 385 -20.90 -7.77 9.37
N ARG A 386 -19.61 -7.81 9.68
CA ARG A 386 -18.68 -6.68 9.50
C ARG A 386 -17.81 -6.83 8.26
N THR A 387 -17.79 -8.01 7.67
CA THR A 387 -17.01 -8.30 6.46
C THR A 387 -17.86 -8.18 5.21
N PHE A 388 -19.13 -8.54 5.29
CA PHE A 388 -20.05 -8.56 4.16
C PHE A 388 -21.24 -7.65 4.38
N ALA A 389 -21.71 -7.06 3.28
CA ALA A 389 -22.99 -6.39 3.22
C ALA A 389 -23.86 -7.10 2.18
N PHE A 390 -25.10 -7.39 2.57
CA PHE A 390 -26.10 -8.13 1.82
C PHE A 390 -27.49 -7.52 2.07
N PRO A 391 -28.53 -7.87 1.33
CA PRO A 391 -29.87 -7.31 1.52
C PRO A 391 -30.36 -7.40 2.96
N GLY A 392 -30.82 -6.27 3.51
CA GLY A 392 -31.25 -6.10 4.90
C GLY A 392 -30.17 -5.58 5.86
N VAL A 393 -28.94 -5.37 5.39
CA VAL A 393 -27.87 -4.79 6.22
C VAL A 393 -27.94 -3.27 6.19
N GLU A 394 -27.93 -2.64 7.35
CA GLU A 394 -27.66 -1.21 7.47
C GLU A 394 -26.16 -0.95 7.26
N TRP A 395 -25.87 -0.05 6.34
CA TRP A 395 -24.50 0.34 6.01
C TRP A 395 -24.38 1.86 5.99
N GLN A 396 -24.18 2.42 7.16
CA GLN A 396 -24.24 3.84 7.41
C GLN A 396 -23.11 4.62 6.72
N PHE A 397 -23.36 5.91 6.53
CA PHE A 397 -22.40 6.91 6.06
C PHE A 397 -22.83 8.30 6.52
N ASN A 398 -21.92 9.24 6.56
CA ASN A 398 -22.25 10.61 6.88
C ASN A 398 -22.89 11.29 5.66
N SER A 399 -24.15 11.64 5.77
CA SER A 399 -24.89 12.36 4.72
C SER A 399 -24.65 13.88 4.74
N GLY A 400 -24.09 14.42 5.82
CA GLY A 400 -23.95 15.86 6.01
C GLY A 400 -25.30 16.59 6.02
N ASP A 401 -25.27 17.84 5.58
CA ASP A 401 -26.47 18.69 5.44
C ASP A 401 -27.12 18.55 4.05
N VAL A 402 -26.96 17.41 3.39
CA VAL A 402 -27.53 17.23 2.06
C VAL A 402 -29.04 17.06 2.15
N ASP A 403 -29.75 17.94 1.48
CA ASP A 403 -31.16 17.80 1.23
C ASP A 403 -31.38 16.67 0.20
N PHE A 404 -31.90 15.55 0.69
CA PHE A 404 -32.25 14.40 -0.14
C PHE A 404 -33.58 14.57 -0.91
N SER A 405 -34.25 15.69 -0.76
CA SER A 405 -35.46 16.01 -1.50
C SER A 405 -35.21 16.38 -2.96
N GLY A 406 -33.98 16.58 -3.37
CA GLY A 406 -33.60 16.87 -4.75
C GLY A 406 -33.90 15.72 -5.70
N GLU A 407 -34.38 16.02 -6.92
CA GLU A 407 -34.81 15.05 -7.93
C GLU A 407 -33.84 13.90 -8.18
N THR A 408 -32.55 14.16 -8.11
CA THR A 408 -31.52 13.14 -8.37
C THR A 408 -31.48 12.05 -7.31
N MET A 409 -31.68 12.40 -6.04
CA MET A 409 -31.66 11.42 -4.95
C MET A 409 -32.99 10.72 -4.78
N VAL A 410 -34.08 11.40 -5.03
CA VAL A 410 -35.43 10.77 -5.07
C VAL A 410 -35.50 9.71 -6.17
N ASN A 411 -34.87 9.95 -7.29
CA ASN A 411 -34.80 8.99 -8.40
C ASN A 411 -33.87 7.81 -8.13
N LEU A 412 -32.81 8.00 -7.32
CA LEU A 412 -31.86 6.94 -6.98
C LEU A 412 -32.36 6.04 -5.82
N CYS A 413 -33.12 6.60 -4.87
CA CYS A 413 -33.52 5.90 -3.65
C CYS A 413 -34.90 6.31 -3.13
N PRO A 414 -35.95 6.14 -3.91
CA PRO A 414 -37.19 6.89 -3.70
C PRO A 414 -37.95 6.60 -2.40
N SER A 415 -37.99 5.42 -1.88
CA SER A 415 -38.87 5.12 -0.73
C SER A 415 -38.22 4.38 0.43
N ARG A 416 -36.94 4.10 0.32
CA ARG A 416 -36.22 3.24 1.30
C ARG A 416 -34.96 3.85 1.83
N TYR A 417 -34.63 5.01 1.35
CA TYR A 417 -33.65 5.85 1.95
C TYR A 417 -34.23 6.37 3.27
N LYS A 418 -33.82 5.81 4.36
CA LYS A 418 -34.14 6.38 5.65
C LYS A 418 -33.40 7.71 5.72
N SER A 419 -34.10 8.79 5.98
CA SER A 419 -33.51 10.11 6.09
C SER A 419 -32.31 10.13 7.02
N GLY A 420 -31.28 10.82 6.63
CA GLY A 420 -30.06 10.89 7.42
C GLY A 420 -29.03 9.82 7.02
N ASN A 421 -28.36 9.30 8.01
CA ASN A 421 -27.19 8.47 7.80
C ASN A 421 -27.51 6.98 7.63
N ASP A 422 -28.78 6.62 7.62
CA ASP A 422 -29.20 5.24 7.53
C ASP A 422 -29.39 4.81 6.08
N TYR A 423 -28.58 3.87 5.66
CA TYR A 423 -28.65 3.26 4.37
C TYR A 423 -28.81 1.76 4.51
N GLU A 424 -29.89 1.24 3.99
CA GLU A 424 -30.21 -0.15 4.03
C GLU A 424 -30.15 -0.77 2.64
N LEU A 425 -29.34 -1.83 2.48
CA LEU A 425 -29.31 -2.64 1.27
C LEU A 425 -30.56 -3.51 1.23
N TRP A 426 -31.60 -3.00 0.57
CA TRP A 426 -32.88 -3.65 0.56
C TRP A 426 -33.27 -4.20 -0.79
N ASN A 427 -34.02 -5.28 -0.81
CA ASN A 427 -34.78 -5.82 -1.94
C ASN A 427 -34.02 -6.13 -3.21
N TYR A 428 -32.75 -6.18 -3.14
CA TYR A 428 -31.91 -6.40 -4.26
C TYR A 428 -32.11 -7.77 -4.94
N CYS A 429 -32.45 -8.78 -4.15
CA CYS A 429 -32.64 -10.15 -4.61
C CYS A 429 -34.12 -10.58 -4.75
N TRP A 430 -35.06 -9.68 -4.53
CA TRP A 430 -36.46 -10.05 -4.32
C TRP A 430 -37.41 -9.50 -5.38
N TYR A 431 -36.91 -9.28 -6.59
CA TYR A 431 -37.80 -8.93 -7.68
C TYR A 431 -38.49 -10.17 -8.22
N ALA A 432 -39.80 -10.12 -8.25
CA ALA A 432 -40.58 -11.19 -8.85
C ALA A 432 -40.51 -11.13 -10.39
N THR A 433 -40.29 -9.94 -10.97
CA THR A 433 -40.28 -9.71 -12.42
C THR A 433 -39.27 -8.67 -12.82
N GLU A 434 -38.88 -8.68 -14.10
CA GLU A 434 -38.03 -7.63 -14.68
C GLU A 434 -38.67 -6.25 -14.64
N ALA A 435 -39.97 -6.17 -14.77
CA ALA A 435 -40.71 -4.92 -14.68
C ALA A 435 -40.63 -4.31 -13.27
N GLU A 436 -40.66 -5.13 -12.23
CA GLU A 436 -40.43 -4.64 -10.86
C GLU A 436 -39.00 -4.18 -10.62
N ARG A 437 -38.05 -4.82 -11.26
CA ARG A 437 -36.66 -4.38 -11.25
C ARG A 437 -36.47 -3.00 -11.87
N ASP A 438 -37.12 -2.75 -12.99
CA ASP A 438 -36.99 -1.53 -13.77
C ASP A 438 -37.90 -0.39 -13.28
N ASP A 439 -38.82 -0.68 -12.35
CA ASP A 439 -39.67 0.31 -11.72
C ASP A 439 -38.89 1.10 -10.66
N ALA A 440 -38.55 2.34 -10.97
CA ALA A 440 -37.82 3.24 -10.08
C ALA A 440 -38.46 3.43 -8.71
N ASN A 441 -39.78 3.29 -8.62
CA ASN A 441 -40.52 3.41 -7.36
C ASN A 441 -40.43 2.14 -6.48
N LYS A 442 -40.14 1.00 -7.10
CA LYS A 442 -40.06 -0.28 -6.40
C LYS A 442 -38.62 -0.78 -6.24
N SER A 443 -37.77 -0.45 -7.21
CA SER A 443 -36.42 -0.95 -7.25
C SER A 443 -35.46 -0.11 -6.43
N GLY A 444 -35.72 1.16 -6.22
CA GLY A 444 -34.89 2.04 -5.43
C GLY A 444 -33.41 1.81 -5.70
N PHE A 445 -32.67 1.64 -4.61
CA PHE A 445 -31.30 1.39 -4.61
C PHE A 445 -30.80 0.28 -5.44
N ALA A 446 -31.56 -0.76 -5.59
CA ALA A 446 -31.20 -1.91 -6.32
C ALA A 446 -31.17 -1.69 -7.84
N ALA A 447 -31.98 -0.78 -8.34
CA ALA A 447 -32.03 -0.49 -9.77
C ALA A 447 -30.69 -0.04 -10.33
N ASP A 448 -30.02 0.83 -9.60
CA ASP A 448 -28.74 1.36 -10.01
C ASP A 448 -27.61 0.33 -10.00
N MET A 449 -27.75 -0.65 -9.14
CA MET A 449 -26.80 -1.74 -9.05
C MET A 449 -27.04 -2.81 -10.10
N LEU A 450 -28.17 -2.80 -10.74
CA LEU A 450 -28.59 -3.78 -11.73
C LEU A 450 -27.96 -3.58 -13.10
N GLY A 451 -27.29 -2.48 -13.32
CA GLY A 451 -26.33 -2.35 -14.42
C GLY A 451 -25.28 -3.48 -14.40
N THR A 452 -25.06 -4.05 -13.23
CA THR A 452 -24.25 -5.25 -13.01
C THR A 452 -25.09 -6.28 -12.26
N LYS A 453 -25.89 -7.01 -12.96
CA LYS A 453 -26.94 -7.96 -12.50
C LYS A 453 -26.51 -9.04 -11.49
N ASN A 454 -25.26 -9.08 -11.08
CA ASN A 454 -24.68 -10.19 -10.32
C ASN A 454 -24.17 -9.78 -8.92
N ARG A 455 -24.48 -8.60 -8.44
CA ARG A 455 -23.94 -8.12 -7.16
C ARG A 455 -25.01 -8.08 -6.09
N GLY A 456 -25.24 -9.21 -5.44
CA GLY A 456 -26.12 -9.32 -4.27
C GLY A 456 -25.39 -9.15 -2.95
N ILE A 457 -24.07 -9.29 -2.95
CA ILE A 457 -23.23 -9.25 -1.76
C ILE A 457 -22.03 -8.36 -2.03
N TYR A 458 -21.69 -7.50 -1.07
CA TYR A 458 -20.58 -6.57 -1.13
C TYR A 458 -19.58 -6.87 -0.04
N VAL A 459 -18.32 -6.56 -0.30
CA VAL A 459 -17.33 -6.48 0.77
C VAL A 459 -17.60 -5.24 1.61
N ARG A 460 -17.71 -5.41 2.93
CA ARG A 460 -17.88 -4.34 3.91
C ARG A 460 -16.64 -4.13 4.78
N LYS A 461 -15.76 -5.11 4.86
CA LYS A 461 -14.53 -5.05 5.64
C LYS A 461 -13.72 -3.79 5.30
N ARG A 462 -13.19 -3.12 6.31
CA ARG A 462 -12.46 -1.85 6.23
C ARG A 462 -13.32 -0.65 5.82
N SER A 463 -14.64 -0.77 5.86
CA SER A 463 -15.54 0.37 5.68
C SER A 463 -15.67 1.15 6.98
N ASN A 464 -15.66 2.46 6.88
CA ASN A 464 -16.10 3.32 7.97
C ASN A 464 -17.61 3.53 7.86
N ASP A 465 -18.37 2.82 8.68
CA ASP A 465 -19.83 2.87 8.72
C ASP A 465 -20.38 3.64 9.95
N ASP A 466 -19.56 4.42 10.59
CA ASP A 466 -20.00 5.33 11.64
C ASP A 466 -20.61 6.61 11.02
N PRO A 467 -21.85 6.96 11.33
CA PRO A 467 -22.54 8.09 10.71
C PRO A 467 -21.94 9.45 11.04
N THR A 468 -21.10 9.55 12.07
CA THR A 468 -20.49 10.82 12.49
C THR A 468 -19.07 10.98 11.98
N SER A 469 -18.30 9.91 11.94
CA SER A 469 -16.89 9.93 11.56
C SER A 469 -16.61 9.45 10.15
N SER A 470 -17.61 8.86 9.48
CA SER A 470 -17.47 8.45 8.08
C SER A 470 -17.47 9.65 7.13
N LEU A 471 -17.05 9.38 5.91
CA LEU A 471 -17.00 10.43 4.90
C LEU A 471 -18.39 10.95 4.55
N ASN A 472 -18.48 12.25 4.38
CA ASN A 472 -19.63 12.87 3.77
C ASN A 472 -19.60 12.61 2.26
N VAL A 473 -20.49 11.74 1.81
CA VAL A 473 -20.59 11.28 0.41
C VAL A 473 -20.91 12.41 -0.55
N PHE A 474 -21.57 13.44 -0.06
CA PHE A 474 -22.14 14.52 -0.86
C PHE A 474 -21.44 15.86 -0.67
N SER A 475 -20.41 15.93 0.18
CA SER A 475 -19.68 17.16 0.35
C SER A 475 -19.02 17.57 -0.95
N ASP A 476 -19.47 18.70 -1.42
CA ASP A 476 -18.93 19.49 -2.51
C ASP A 476 -19.02 18.90 -3.92
N LYS A 477 -20.17 19.11 -4.53
CA LYS A 477 -20.38 18.88 -5.97
C LYS A 477 -19.64 19.90 -6.87
N SER A 478 -19.02 20.92 -6.32
CA SER A 478 -18.52 22.07 -7.09
C SER A 478 -17.12 21.87 -7.68
N SER A 479 -16.34 20.93 -7.17
CA SER A 479 -15.03 20.59 -7.73
C SER A 479 -15.00 19.13 -8.18
N GLY A 480 -14.75 18.88 -9.44
CA GLY A 480 -14.78 17.56 -10.08
C GLY A 480 -13.91 16.47 -9.45
N ASP A 481 -13.07 16.81 -8.45
CA ASP A 481 -12.19 15.91 -7.73
C ASP A 481 -12.74 15.45 -6.36
N GLN A 482 -13.99 15.82 -6.01
CA GLN A 482 -14.42 15.75 -4.61
C GLN A 482 -15.61 14.80 -4.39
N GLN A 483 -15.48 13.60 -4.80
CA GLN A 483 -16.47 12.57 -4.51
C GLN A 483 -16.15 11.93 -3.15
N GLY A 484 -17.06 12.03 -2.19
CA GLY A 484 -16.88 11.72 -0.79
C GLY A 484 -16.10 10.45 -0.47
N PHE A 485 -16.49 9.29 -1.01
CA PHE A 485 -15.79 8.03 -0.74
C PHE A 485 -14.40 7.92 -1.35
N ARG A 486 -14.03 8.79 -2.29
CA ARG A 486 -12.66 8.87 -2.82
C ARG A 486 -11.67 9.51 -1.86
N ARG A 487 -12.14 10.11 -0.76
CA ARG A 487 -11.31 10.89 0.15
C ARG A 487 -11.11 10.24 1.50
N SER A 488 -11.16 8.92 1.58
CA SER A 488 -10.92 8.25 2.84
C SER A 488 -9.48 8.46 3.30
N ALA A 489 -9.31 8.86 4.57
CA ALA A 489 -8.05 8.85 5.27
C ALA A 489 -7.86 7.57 6.09
N ALA A 490 -8.74 6.58 5.95
CA ALA A 490 -8.61 5.31 6.64
C ALA A 490 -7.26 4.67 6.34
N PRO A 491 -6.48 4.24 7.36
CA PRO A 491 -5.17 3.66 7.14
C PRO A 491 -5.28 2.30 6.44
N TYR A 492 -4.22 1.94 5.74
CA TYR A 492 -4.04 0.59 5.25
C TYR A 492 -3.06 -0.16 6.16
N MET A 493 -3.48 -1.30 6.67
CA MET A 493 -2.66 -2.15 7.54
C MET A 493 -2.10 -3.32 6.71
N GLU A 494 -0.83 -3.26 6.39
CA GLU A 494 -0.11 -4.30 5.65
C GLU A 494 0.19 -5.50 6.56
N ILE A 495 0.66 -5.25 7.78
CA ILE A 495 0.86 -6.27 8.81
C ILE A 495 0.06 -5.87 10.04
N ARG A 496 -0.71 -6.80 10.57
CA ARG A 496 -1.42 -6.67 11.84
C ARG A 496 -0.86 -7.64 12.88
N TYR A 497 -0.99 -7.28 14.15
CA TYR A 497 -0.59 -8.16 15.25
C TYR A 497 -1.26 -9.54 15.18
N ALA A 498 -2.54 -9.59 14.77
CA ALA A 498 -3.26 -10.84 14.55
C ALA A 498 -2.59 -11.75 13.52
N GLU A 499 -1.99 -11.20 12.46
CA GLU A 499 -1.26 -12.00 11.48
C GLU A 499 -0.03 -12.65 12.11
N VAL A 500 0.73 -11.90 12.90
CA VAL A 500 1.94 -12.42 13.55
C VAL A 500 1.61 -13.56 14.53
N LEU A 501 0.42 -13.51 15.15
CA LEU A 501 -0.08 -14.61 15.99
C LEU A 501 -0.48 -15.85 15.19
N LEU A 502 -0.87 -15.67 13.90
CA LEU A 502 -1.28 -16.76 13.02
C LEU A 502 -0.09 -17.42 12.31
N ASN A 503 0.97 -16.65 12.08
CA ASN A 503 2.19 -17.12 11.44
C ASN A 503 2.98 -18.08 12.33
#